data_ec085720ed3fef3fec7334013a42811f
#
_entry.id   ec085720ed3fef3fec7334013a42811f
#
_cell.length_a   1.000
_cell.length_b   1.000
_cell.length_c   1.000
_cell.angle_alpha   90.00
_cell.angle_beta   90.00
_cell.angle_gamma   90.00
#
_symmetry.space_group_name_H-M   'P 1'
#
loop_
_entity.id
_entity.type
_entity.pdbx_description
1 polymer ?
#
loop_
_entity_poly.entity_id
_entity_poly.type
_entity_poly.pdbx_seq_one_letter_code
_entity_poly.pdbx_strand_id
1 'polypeptide(L)'
;MLSFDITDRNIRIIKGTENNGRIRISSAATLNLEEEVIVNGHVRDVPRLATLINQVLRTNKMPDKEAIVSISSNMTIFKELHIQKAEKQQDFMKMVRAEMAAALGIDDSYSVSYIVVGDSDQTEGASKVLATACPFEVVDCYKRVFNMLQINLRSVMIGCNCITKVLLADTKVKSKMPLLAVQIDNNFISLNLYEKGQLSFSRFASISAEDYDDSEDYVFEAVNENIFRMLQFQKSKPGSEMIENVIFYGDTHEYVRLTNELEKMGIRTSIINVPPQIHGYENLEFSSYANAIGAMFKRNKDTERINLLETDTVNNNKIKSDSSYFALLGVCALASAAICFGVWGFLTLQNKSVQKDIDTYNAKLTCQLTKDLDAQNAMLTTRQTAVTTYVDGVKDAYNSFLSIPKPLSEQYKTLDDTIRSVVMEAQQTDDEEAAKKMYSIEKCDYSNGTFAIELLYDRDKDVPMPVSPEKMIEKLRALDIVQDVPYSGYTISEEAIPEEEQGQPQQVTDDDGNTIMKDPETSKKQIRMELNVKLAGGKIDTAALSGEKEAE
;
A
#
# COMPACT_ATOMS: atom_id res chain seq x y z
N MET A 1 1.58 7.54 -29.42
CA MET A 1 1.89 7.83 -28.02
C MET A 1 1.83 6.52 -27.25
N LEU A 2 2.77 6.32 -26.34
CA LEU A 2 2.79 5.19 -25.43
C LEU A 2 2.04 5.53 -24.14
N SER A 3 1.40 4.54 -23.55
CA SER A 3 0.77 4.64 -22.23
C SER A 3 1.20 3.45 -21.39
N PHE A 4 1.68 3.71 -20.21
CA PHE A 4 2.21 2.73 -19.27
C PHE A 4 1.33 2.71 -18.04
N ASP A 5 0.90 1.53 -17.61
CA ASP A 5 0.39 1.29 -16.27
C ASP A 5 1.45 0.51 -15.50
N ILE A 6 2.02 1.13 -14.49
CA ILE A 6 3.20 0.63 -13.77
C ILE A 6 2.80 0.27 -12.35
N THR A 7 3.06 -0.98 -12.00
CA THR A 7 2.93 -1.53 -10.66
C THR A 7 4.28 -2.09 -10.21
N ASP A 8 4.40 -2.55 -9.00
CA ASP A 8 5.66 -3.12 -8.50
C ASP A 8 6.06 -4.41 -9.23
N ARG A 9 5.09 -5.15 -9.78
CA ARG A 9 5.31 -6.46 -10.42
C ARG A 9 5.09 -6.48 -11.93
N ASN A 10 4.31 -5.53 -12.45
CA ASN A 10 3.91 -5.54 -13.86
C ASN A 10 3.98 -4.15 -14.46
N ILE A 11 4.37 -4.09 -15.72
CA ILE A 11 4.19 -2.91 -16.56
C ILE A 11 3.33 -3.31 -17.75
N ARG A 12 2.17 -2.71 -17.88
CA ARG A 12 1.27 -2.88 -19.00
C ARG A 12 1.40 -1.68 -19.93
N ILE A 13 1.75 -1.93 -21.18
CA ILE A 13 2.10 -0.91 -22.17
C ILE A 13 1.10 -0.94 -23.30
N ILE A 14 0.52 0.21 -23.59
CA ILE A 14 -0.37 0.41 -24.74
C ILE A 14 0.28 1.43 -25.69
N LYS A 15 0.31 1.12 -26.97
CA LYS A 15 0.55 2.09 -28.02
C LYS A 15 -0.76 2.43 -28.71
N GLY A 16 -1.07 3.71 -28.82
CA GLY A 16 -2.30 4.13 -29.45
C GLY A 16 -2.34 5.63 -29.74
N THR A 17 -3.47 6.06 -30.25
CA THR A 17 -3.77 7.46 -30.52
C THR A 17 -5.12 7.83 -29.92
N GLU A 18 -5.22 9.04 -29.39
CA GLU A 18 -6.49 9.61 -28.97
C GLU A 18 -6.83 10.80 -29.86
N ASN A 19 -8.04 10.79 -30.40
CA ASN A 19 -8.56 11.88 -31.22
C ASN A 19 -10.03 12.12 -30.89
N ASN A 20 -10.35 13.34 -30.45
CA ASN A 20 -11.71 13.76 -30.11
C ASN A 20 -12.45 12.80 -29.14
N GLY A 21 -11.75 12.33 -28.11
CA GLY A 21 -12.30 11.43 -27.10
C GLY A 21 -12.42 9.97 -27.56
N ARG A 22 -11.93 9.62 -28.75
CA ARG A 22 -11.85 8.24 -29.24
C ARG A 22 -10.40 7.74 -29.15
N ILE A 23 -10.23 6.56 -28.58
CA ILE A 23 -8.95 5.89 -28.46
C ILE A 23 -8.87 4.76 -29.49
N ARG A 24 -7.79 4.73 -30.25
CA ARG A 24 -7.46 3.62 -31.13
C ARG A 24 -6.17 2.97 -30.66
N ILE A 25 -6.26 1.74 -30.20
CA ILE A 25 -5.15 0.91 -29.77
C ILE A 25 -4.50 0.30 -31.02
N SER A 26 -3.19 0.35 -31.12
CA SER A 26 -2.43 -0.25 -32.22
C SER A 26 -1.56 -1.43 -31.76
N SER A 27 -1.11 -1.44 -30.52
CA SER A 27 -0.31 -2.52 -29.96
C SER A 27 -0.36 -2.48 -28.44
N ALA A 28 -0.18 -3.65 -27.82
CA ALA A 28 -0.10 -3.82 -26.38
C ALA A 28 1.03 -4.79 -26.02
N ALA A 29 1.61 -4.62 -24.84
CA ALA A 29 2.61 -5.51 -24.29
C ALA A 29 2.57 -5.48 -22.77
N THR A 30 2.90 -6.61 -22.14
CA THR A 30 3.12 -6.71 -20.71
C THR A 30 4.56 -7.07 -20.41
N LEU A 31 5.13 -6.44 -19.40
CA LEU A 31 6.44 -6.74 -18.85
C LEU A 31 6.24 -7.13 -17.38
N ASN A 32 6.60 -8.35 -17.04
CA ASN A 32 6.66 -8.78 -15.65
C ASN A 32 8.00 -8.35 -15.07
N LEU A 33 7.98 -7.79 -13.89
CA LEU A 33 9.15 -7.31 -13.17
C LEU A 33 9.57 -8.32 -12.11
N GLU A 34 10.86 -8.46 -11.96
CA GLU A 34 11.43 -9.15 -10.80
C GLU A 34 11.21 -8.30 -9.54
N GLU A 35 11.21 -8.97 -8.42
CA GLU A 35 11.20 -8.30 -7.11
C GLU A 35 12.35 -7.30 -7.01
N GLU A 36 12.14 -6.23 -6.26
CA GLU A 36 13.12 -5.17 -5.98
C GLU A 36 13.40 -4.17 -7.12
N VAL A 37 12.96 -4.37 -8.35
CA VAL A 37 13.13 -3.34 -9.42
C VAL A 37 12.27 -2.11 -9.12
N ILE A 38 11.01 -2.32 -8.71
CA ILE A 38 10.11 -1.30 -8.21
C ILE A 38 9.56 -1.77 -6.85
N VAL A 39 9.66 -0.93 -5.83
CA VAL A 39 9.16 -1.20 -4.49
C VAL A 39 8.30 -0.04 -4.02
N ASN A 40 7.04 -0.30 -3.72
CA ASN A 40 6.05 0.72 -3.34
C ASN A 40 5.96 1.87 -4.36
N GLY A 41 6.03 1.54 -5.65
CA GLY A 41 6.02 2.51 -6.75
C GLY A 41 7.34 3.25 -6.97
N HIS A 42 8.33 3.09 -6.09
CA HIS A 42 9.65 3.71 -6.25
C HIS A 42 10.59 2.82 -7.07
N VAL A 43 11.14 3.34 -8.16
CA VAL A 43 12.10 2.63 -8.99
C VAL A 43 13.46 2.57 -8.28
N ARG A 44 13.88 1.38 -7.86
CA ARG A 44 15.17 1.16 -7.17
C ARG A 44 16.34 1.14 -8.15
N ASP A 45 16.12 0.55 -9.32
CA ASP A 45 17.14 0.44 -10.38
C ASP A 45 16.64 1.07 -11.68
N VAL A 46 16.89 2.37 -11.83
CA VAL A 46 16.48 3.16 -12.99
C VAL A 46 17.10 2.64 -14.30
N PRO A 47 18.42 2.36 -14.40
CA PRO A 47 19.04 1.79 -15.61
C PRO A 47 18.45 0.43 -16.02
N ARG A 48 18.24 -0.46 -15.04
CA ARG A 48 17.67 -1.79 -15.29
C ARG A 48 16.24 -1.66 -15.84
N LEU A 49 15.40 -0.86 -15.19
CA LEU A 49 14.03 -0.63 -15.65
C LEU A 49 13.99 -0.04 -17.06
N ALA A 50 14.80 0.96 -17.34
CA ALA A 50 14.90 1.56 -18.68
C ALA A 50 15.32 0.52 -19.74
N THR A 51 16.27 -0.35 -19.40
CA THR A 51 16.73 -1.42 -20.29
C THR A 51 15.61 -2.41 -20.59
N LEU A 52 14.88 -2.87 -19.56
CA LEU A 52 13.76 -3.80 -19.70
C LEU A 52 12.64 -3.20 -20.55
N ILE A 53 12.24 -1.96 -20.27
CA ILE A 53 11.23 -1.25 -21.08
C ILE A 53 11.68 -1.13 -22.53
N ASN A 54 12.93 -0.71 -22.79
CA ASN A 54 13.46 -0.59 -24.15
C ASN A 54 13.42 -1.92 -24.91
N GLN A 55 13.78 -3.01 -24.23
CA GLN A 55 13.72 -4.35 -24.81
C GLN A 55 12.29 -4.71 -25.23
N VAL A 56 11.29 -4.52 -24.35
CA VAL A 56 9.89 -4.80 -24.65
C VAL A 56 9.38 -3.94 -25.80
N LEU A 57 9.70 -2.64 -25.81
CA LEU A 57 9.27 -1.73 -26.87
C LEU A 57 9.88 -2.13 -28.23
N ARG A 58 11.12 -2.58 -28.26
CA ARG A 58 11.77 -3.07 -29.49
C ARG A 58 11.18 -4.39 -29.97
N THR A 59 11.03 -5.37 -29.08
CA THR A 59 10.48 -6.70 -29.39
C THR A 59 9.07 -6.59 -29.96
N ASN A 60 8.24 -5.73 -29.39
CA ASN A 60 6.85 -5.54 -29.81
C ASN A 60 6.69 -4.47 -30.91
N LYS A 61 7.77 -3.92 -31.43
CA LYS A 61 7.76 -2.89 -32.49
C LYS A 61 6.89 -1.68 -32.12
N MET A 62 7.06 -1.16 -30.93
CA MET A 62 6.29 -0.05 -30.36
C MET A 62 7.12 1.25 -30.23
N PRO A 63 7.81 1.73 -31.28
CA PRO A 63 8.57 2.98 -31.17
C PRO A 63 7.63 4.17 -31.02
N ASP A 64 7.97 5.07 -30.09
CA ASP A 64 7.29 6.36 -29.94
C ASP A 64 8.21 7.34 -29.19
N LYS A 65 7.93 8.63 -29.32
CA LYS A 65 8.70 9.70 -28.67
C LYS A 65 8.00 10.29 -27.45
N GLU A 66 6.77 9.90 -27.19
CA GLU A 66 5.95 10.44 -26.13
C GLU A 66 5.31 9.33 -25.32
N ALA A 67 5.32 9.51 -23.99
CA ALA A 67 4.73 8.58 -23.05
C ALA A 67 3.87 9.27 -22.00
N ILE A 68 2.91 8.52 -21.49
CA ILE A 68 2.12 8.81 -20.29
C ILE A 68 2.29 7.64 -19.34
N VAL A 69 2.39 7.92 -18.05
CA VAL A 69 2.51 6.89 -17.00
C VAL A 69 1.33 6.98 -16.05
N SER A 70 0.77 5.84 -15.73
CA SER A 70 -0.12 5.58 -14.59
C SER A 70 0.66 4.83 -13.53
N ILE A 71 0.61 5.28 -12.29
CA ILE A 71 1.23 4.62 -11.14
C ILE A 71 0.14 4.06 -10.25
N SER A 72 0.24 2.78 -9.90
CA SER A 72 -0.57 2.14 -8.88
C SER A 72 0.33 1.73 -7.72
N SER A 73 0.23 2.43 -6.60
CA SER A 73 1.12 2.26 -5.44
C SER A 73 0.45 2.73 -4.15
N ASN A 74 0.84 2.13 -3.03
CA ASN A 74 0.44 2.57 -1.69
C ASN A 74 1.01 3.95 -1.29
N MET A 75 2.02 4.45 -2.02
CA MET A 75 2.57 5.80 -1.82
C MET A 75 1.70 6.91 -2.42
N THR A 76 0.68 6.54 -3.20
CA THR A 76 -0.26 7.52 -3.77
C THR A 76 -1.39 7.79 -2.77
N ILE A 77 -1.62 9.07 -2.51
CA ILE A 77 -2.64 9.54 -1.56
C ILE A 77 -3.77 10.19 -2.35
N PHE A 78 -4.99 9.83 -2.02
CA PHE A 78 -6.20 10.44 -2.57
C PHE A 78 -7.06 10.96 -1.42
N LYS A 79 -7.50 12.23 -1.52
CA LYS A 79 -8.32 12.87 -0.49
C LYS A 79 -9.37 13.79 -1.11
N GLU A 80 -10.58 13.69 -0.60
CA GLU A 80 -11.63 14.68 -0.85
C GLU A 80 -11.47 15.85 0.12
N LEU A 81 -11.47 17.07 -0.40
CA LEU A 81 -11.30 18.30 0.36
C LEU A 81 -12.40 19.32 0.01
N HIS A 82 -12.69 20.21 0.94
CA HIS A 82 -13.61 21.34 0.76
C HIS A 82 -12.82 22.64 0.89
N ILE A 83 -12.53 23.27 -0.25
CA ILE A 83 -11.63 24.42 -0.33
C ILE A 83 -12.40 25.67 -0.74
N GLN A 84 -12.20 26.77 -0.01
CA GLN A 84 -12.79 28.05 -0.36
C GLN A 84 -12.39 28.48 -1.78
N LYS A 85 -13.34 29.05 -2.52
CA LYS A 85 -13.07 29.54 -3.88
C LYS A 85 -12.06 30.66 -3.83
N ALA A 86 -11.03 30.59 -4.67
CA ALA A 86 -10.03 31.64 -4.83
C ALA A 86 -10.05 32.17 -6.26
N GLU A 87 -9.80 33.46 -6.43
CA GLU A 87 -9.75 34.08 -7.75
C GLU A 87 -8.59 33.58 -8.61
N LYS A 88 -7.44 33.32 -7.95
CA LYS A 88 -6.22 32.87 -8.63
C LYS A 88 -6.00 31.38 -8.40
N GLN A 89 -5.76 30.67 -9.47
CA GLN A 89 -5.46 29.22 -9.42
C GLN A 89 -4.23 28.90 -8.56
N GLN A 90 -3.23 29.79 -8.52
CA GLN A 90 -2.05 29.60 -7.67
C GLN A 90 -2.38 29.64 -6.17
N ASP A 91 -3.27 30.55 -5.77
CA ASP A 91 -3.68 30.65 -4.37
C ASP A 91 -4.57 29.48 -3.99
N PHE A 92 -5.44 29.04 -4.91
CA PHE A 92 -6.23 27.82 -4.73
C PHE A 92 -5.34 26.58 -4.54
N MET A 93 -4.27 26.43 -5.35
CA MET A 93 -3.32 25.33 -5.19
C MET A 93 -2.58 25.36 -3.84
N LYS A 94 -2.21 26.57 -3.35
CA LYS A 94 -1.62 26.71 -2.01
C LYS A 94 -2.58 26.28 -0.91
N MET A 95 -3.86 26.63 -1.04
CA MET A 95 -4.89 26.20 -0.08
C MET A 95 -5.08 24.68 -0.11
N VAL A 96 -5.11 24.06 -1.32
CA VAL A 96 -5.16 22.61 -1.45
C VAL A 96 -3.96 21.95 -0.76
N ARG A 97 -2.74 22.46 -0.99
CA ARG A 97 -1.52 21.95 -0.33
C ARG A 97 -1.59 22.09 1.19
N ALA A 98 -2.00 23.26 1.67
CA ALA A 98 -2.12 23.52 3.11
C ALA A 98 -3.13 22.56 3.77
N GLU A 99 -4.27 22.33 3.13
CA GLU A 99 -5.30 21.41 3.64
C GLU A 99 -4.84 19.96 3.60
N MET A 100 -4.13 19.55 2.52
CA MET A 100 -3.51 18.23 2.45
C MET A 100 -2.44 18.04 3.53
N ALA A 101 -1.61 19.06 3.80
CA ALA A 101 -0.64 19.04 4.88
C ALA A 101 -1.31 18.91 6.25
N ALA A 102 -2.36 19.71 6.51
CA ALA A 102 -3.10 19.67 7.77
C ALA A 102 -3.81 18.32 8.00
N ALA A 103 -4.41 17.76 6.94
CA ALA A 103 -5.21 16.54 7.03
C ALA A 103 -4.39 15.24 7.05
N LEU A 104 -3.19 15.24 6.47
CA LEU A 104 -2.42 14.02 6.20
C LEU A 104 -0.94 14.12 6.59
N GLY A 105 -0.50 15.28 7.07
CA GLY A 105 0.89 15.52 7.48
C GLY A 105 1.90 15.50 6.32
N ILE A 106 1.45 15.70 5.07
CA ILE A 106 2.37 15.77 3.93
C ILE A 106 3.11 17.11 3.94
N ASP A 107 4.35 17.10 3.49
CA ASP A 107 5.23 18.25 3.38
C ASP A 107 5.53 18.61 1.91
N ASP A 108 6.52 19.49 1.70
CA ASP A 108 6.96 19.92 0.38
C ASP A 108 7.66 18.82 -0.45
N SER A 109 7.95 17.66 0.16
CA SER A 109 8.51 16.51 -0.55
C SER A 109 7.48 15.77 -1.43
N TYR A 110 6.20 16.19 -1.38
CA TYR A 110 5.13 15.62 -2.16
C TYR A 110 4.76 16.45 -3.39
N SER A 111 4.61 15.77 -4.52
CA SER A 111 3.89 16.29 -5.69
C SER A 111 2.40 16.25 -5.41
N VAL A 112 1.72 17.38 -5.53
CA VAL A 112 0.27 17.48 -5.32
C VAL A 112 -0.40 17.94 -6.61
N SER A 113 -1.49 17.30 -6.97
CA SER A 113 -2.37 17.71 -8.07
C SER A 113 -3.83 17.58 -7.63
N TYR A 114 -4.74 18.29 -8.27
CA TYR A 114 -6.15 18.27 -7.89
C TYR A 114 -7.09 18.47 -9.08
N ILE A 115 -8.34 18.07 -8.88
CA ILE A 115 -9.46 18.42 -9.76
C ILE A 115 -10.61 19.01 -8.93
N VAL A 116 -11.29 19.98 -9.47
CA VAL A 116 -12.53 20.53 -8.89
C VAL A 116 -13.70 19.74 -9.46
N VAL A 117 -14.49 19.14 -8.57
CA VAL A 117 -15.63 18.27 -8.97
C VAL A 117 -17.00 18.91 -8.80
N GLY A 118 -17.06 20.06 -8.17
CA GLY A 118 -18.30 20.81 -7.97
C GLY A 118 -18.24 21.76 -6.78
N ASP A 119 -19.41 22.26 -6.39
CA ASP A 119 -19.55 23.02 -5.16
C ASP A 119 -19.60 22.09 -3.95
N SER A 120 -19.14 22.59 -2.82
CA SER A 120 -19.13 21.84 -1.56
C SER A 120 -20.54 21.69 -0.99
N ASP A 121 -20.89 20.46 -0.61
CA ASP A 121 -22.13 20.18 0.13
C ASP A 121 -22.00 20.51 1.63
N GLN A 122 -20.76 20.75 2.13
CA GLN A 122 -20.47 20.92 3.55
C GLN A 122 -20.21 22.37 3.95
N THR A 123 -19.67 23.17 3.03
CA THR A 123 -19.23 24.54 3.30
C THR A 123 -19.69 25.48 2.21
N GLU A 124 -20.48 26.48 2.58
CA GLU A 124 -20.98 27.49 1.65
C GLU A 124 -19.82 28.29 1.03
N GLY A 125 -19.87 28.52 -0.28
CA GLY A 125 -18.82 29.25 -1.01
C GLY A 125 -17.54 28.44 -1.27
N ALA A 126 -17.45 27.19 -0.82
CA ALA A 126 -16.32 26.32 -1.09
C ALA A 126 -16.55 25.43 -2.30
N SER A 127 -15.46 24.98 -2.91
CA SER A 127 -15.46 23.94 -3.94
C SER A 127 -15.10 22.59 -3.34
N LYS A 128 -15.76 21.55 -3.81
CA LYS A 128 -15.39 20.15 -3.58
C LYS A 128 -14.23 19.80 -4.51
N VAL A 129 -13.15 19.30 -3.93
CA VAL A 129 -11.88 19.03 -4.62
C VAL A 129 -11.44 17.62 -4.35
N LEU A 130 -11.04 16.91 -5.38
CA LEU A 130 -10.34 15.64 -5.25
C LEU A 130 -8.84 15.91 -5.42
N ALA A 131 -8.09 15.80 -4.33
CA ALA A 131 -6.66 16.02 -4.29
C ALA A 131 -5.91 14.70 -4.29
N THR A 132 -4.77 14.71 -4.95
CA THR A 132 -3.86 13.56 -5.07
C THR A 132 -2.46 14.00 -4.74
N ALA A 133 -1.77 13.22 -3.94
CA ALA A 133 -0.37 13.44 -3.60
C ALA A 133 0.47 12.17 -3.81
N CYS A 134 1.72 12.36 -4.17
CA CYS A 134 2.70 11.30 -4.31
C CYS A 134 4.08 11.88 -3.94
N PRO A 135 4.96 11.13 -3.25
CA PRO A 135 6.31 11.60 -2.98
C PRO A 135 7.02 12.03 -4.27
N PHE A 136 7.69 13.18 -4.22
CA PHE A 136 8.40 13.73 -5.38
C PHE A 136 9.44 12.75 -5.94
N GLU A 137 10.13 12.03 -5.06
CA GLU A 137 11.12 11.03 -5.46
C GLU A 137 10.54 9.93 -6.36
N VAL A 138 9.30 9.48 -6.07
CA VAL A 138 8.59 8.50 -6.91
C VAL A 138 8.32 9.06 -8.29
N VAL A 139 7.88 10.31 -8.39
CA VAL A 139 7.62 10.96 -9.68
C VAL A 139 8.93 11.21 -10.45
N ASP A 140 9.99 11.62 -9.74
CA ASP A 140 11.29 11.93 -10.34
C ASP A 140 12.00 10.68 -10.87
N CYS A 141 11.89 9.53 -10.19
CA CYS A 141 12.49 8.32 -10.70
C CYS A 141 11.91 7.92 -12.07
N TYR A 142 10.62 8.10 -12.32
CA TYR A 142 10.04 7.89 -13.64
C TYR A 142 10.53 8.90 -14.68
N LYS A 143 10.69 10.18 -14.31
CA LYS A 143 11.33 11.16 -15.21
C LYS A 143 12.71 10.68 -15.67
N ARG A 144 13.52 10.16 -14.73
CA ARG A 144 14.86 9.64 -15.04
C ARG A 144 14.81 8.42 -15.96
N VAL A 145 13.89 7.47 -15.71
CA VAL A 145 13.68 6.31 -16.58
C VAL A 145 13.36 6.73 -18.01
N PHE A 146 12.37 7.61 -18.20
CA PHE A 146 11.95 8.04 -19.54
C PHE A 146 12.96 8.95 -20.22
N ASN A 147 13.73 9.73 -19.47
CA ASN A 147 14.87 10.47 -20.01
C ASN A 147 15.96 9.54 -20.56
N MET A 148 16.28 8.44 -19.87
CA MET A 148 17.23 7.43 -20.37
C MET A 148 16.71 6.74 -21.63
N LEU A 149 15.40 6.54 -21.75
CA LEU A 149 14.77 6.00 -22.96
C LEU A 149 14.70 7.01 -24.11
N GLN A 150 15.01 8.28 -23.88
CA GLN A 150 14.81 9.40 -24.81
C GLN A 150 13.35 9.54 -25.26
N ILE A 151 12.42 9.21 -24.36
CA ILE A 151 10.98 9.34 -24.54
C ILE A 151 10.49 10.50 -23.68
N ASN A 152 9.79 11.46 -24.29
CA ASN A 152 9.24 12.60 -23.57
C ASN A 152 8.06 12.18 -22.70
N LEU A 153 8.23 12.21 -21.38
CA LEU A 153 7.19 11.92 -20.42
C LEU A 153 6.23 13.11 -20.29
N ARG A 154 5.03 12.97 -20.83
CA ARG A 154 4.01 14.01 -20.88
C ARG A 154 3.22 14.15 -19.58
N SER A 155 3.01 13.07 -18.88
CA SER A 155 2.17 13.04 -17.69
C SER A 155 2.47 11.84 -16.82
N VAL A 156 2.41 12.07 -15.50
CA VAL A 156 2.35 11.01 -14.48
C VAL A 156 1.02 11.15 -13.76
N MET A 157 0.22 10.09 -13.78
CA MET A 157 -1.09 9.99 -13.17
C MET A 157 -1.13 8.83 -12.19
N ILE A 158 -2.20 8.71 -11.45
CA ILE A 158 -2.46 7.56 -10.57
C ILE A 158 -3.57 6.66 -11.15
N GLY A 159 -3.52 5.37 -10.81
CA GLY A 159 -4.43 4.36 -11.36
C GLY A 159 -5.91 4.70 -11.16
N CYS A 160 -6.32 5.15 -9.96
CA CYS A 160 -7.72 5.51 -9.70
C CYS A 160 -8.23 6.65 -10.61
N ASN A 161 -7.37 7.59 -10.99
CA ASN A 161 -7.73 8.66 -11.91
C ASN A 161 -7.84 8.15 -13.36
N CYS A 162 -7.00 7.20 -13.73
CA CYS A 162 -7.03 6.59 -15.06
C CYS A 162 -8.29 5.75 -15.27
N ILE A 163 -8.61 4.86 -14.32
CA ILE A 163 -9.81 4.02 -14.43
C ILE A 163 -11.10 4.84 -14.38
N THR A 164 -11.12 5.95 -13.64
CA THR A 164 -12.26 6.86 -13.60
C THR A 164 -12.67 7.31 -15.01
N LYS A 165 -11.69 7.62 -15.86
CA LYS A 165 -11.97 8.08 -17.23
C LYS A 165 -12.58 6.98 -18.10
N VAL A 166 -12.15 5.73 -17.92
CA VAL A 166 -12.72 4.58 -18.61
C VAL A 166 -14.17 4.34 -18.16
N LEU A 167 -14.38 4.30 -16.85
CA LEU A 167 -15.71 4.04 -16.29
C LEU A 167 -16.72 5.14 -16.67
N LEU A 168 -16.35 6.41 -16.57
CA LEU A 168 -17.22 7.53 -16.89
C LEU A 168 -17.42 7.75 -18.40
N ALA A 169 -16.60 7.13 -19.25
CA ALA A 169 -16.83 7.09 -20.69
C ALA A 169 -18.03 6.22 -21.07
N ASP A 170 -18.38 5.22 -20.25
CA ASP A 170 -19.61 4.44 -20.42
C ASP A 170 -20.76 5.08 -19.64
N THR A 171 -21.73 5.63 -20.36
CA THR A 171 -22.92 6.29 -19.76
C THR A 171 -23.75 5.35 -18.87
N LYS A 172 -23.73 4.04 -19.15
CA LYS A 172 -24.44 3.03 -18.35
C LYS A 172 -23.85 2.84 -16.95
N VAL A 173 -22.58 3.18 -16.76
CA VAL A 173 -21.93 3.08 -15.45
C VAL A 173 -22.48 4.13 -14.48
N LYS A 174 -22.81 5.33 -14.96
CA LYS A 174 -23.38 6.39 -14.11
C LYS A 174 -24.70 5.98 -13.45
N SER A 175 -25.52 5.17 -14.12
CA SER A 175 -26.80 4.68 -13.58
C SER A 175 -26.65 3.54 -12.55
N LYS A 176 -25.45 3.00 -12.38
CA LYS A 176 -25.14 1.92 -11.42
C LYS A 176 -24.52 2.42 -10.11
N MET A 177 -24.41 3.73 -9.94
CA MET A 177 -23.84 4.32 -8.72
C MET A 177 -24.85 4.32 -7.58
N PRO A 178 -24.40 4.12 -6.33
CA PRO A 178 -23.01 3.94 -5.91
C PRO A 178 -22.40 2.62 -6.41
N LEU A 179 -21.16 2.71 -6.87
CA LEU A 179 -20.44 1.64 -7.54
C LEU A 179 -19.04 1.49 -6.94
N LEU A 180 -18.63 0.28 -6.66
CA LEU A 180 -17.24 -0.04 -6.28
C LEU A 180 -16.50 -0.67 -7.46
N ALA A 181 -15.45 0.00 -7.96
CA ALA A 181 -14.53 -0.59 -8.92
C ALA A 181 -13.32 -1.16 -8.20
N VAL A 182 -13.03 -2.42 -8.44
CA VAL A 182 -11.98 -3.19 -7.78
C VAL A 182 -10.95 -3.64 -8.80
N GLN A 183 -9.73 -3.10 -8.67
CA GLN A 183 -8.58 -3.64 -9.38
C GLN A 183 -7.98 -4.77 -8.57
N ILE A 184 -7.73 -5.87 -9.24
CA ILE A 184 -7.06 -7.02 -8.65
C ILE A 184 -5.71 -7.22 -9.34
N ASP A 185 -4.68 -7.46 -8.56
CA ASP A 185 -3.38 -7.92 -9.02
C ASP A 185 -2.80 -8.88 -7.96
N ASN A 186 -1.77 -9.64 -8.30
CA ASN A 186 -1.22 -10.65 -7.38
C ASN A 186 -0.62 -10.07 -6.09
N ASN A 187 -0.24 -8.79 -6.09
CA ASN A 187 0.43 -8.16 -4.95
C ASN A 187 -0.30 -6.92 -4.42
N PHE A 188 -1.44 -6.56 -4.99
CA PHE A 188 -2.24 -5.45 -4.48
C PHE A 188 -3.70 -5.49 -4.94
N ILE A 189 -4.51 -4.74 -4.20
CA ILE A 189 -5.90 -4.45 -4.53
C ILE A 189 -6.09 -2.94 -4.51
N SER A 190 -6.80 -2.39 -5.50
CA SER A 190 -7.24 -1.00 -5.47
C SER A 190 -8.77 -0.92 -5.52
N LEU A 191 -9.35 -0.29 -4.50
CA LEU A 191 -10.78 -0.10 -4.37
C LEU A 191 -11.14 1.36 -4.62
N ASN A 192 -12.02 1.60 -5.58
CA ASN A 192 -12.42 2.92 -6.02
C ASN A 192 -13.95 3.04 -5.94
N LEU A 193 -14.44 3.85 -5.01
CA LEU A 193 -15.86 4.08 -4.81
C LEU A 193 -16.32 5.28 -5.63
N TYR A 194 -17.38 5.09 -6.37
CA TYR A 194 -18.03 6.14 -7.18
C TYR A 194 -19.42 6.44 -6.67
N GLU A 195 -19.67 7.71 -6.41
CA GLU A 195 -20.96 8.24 -5.97
C GLU A 195 -21.29 9.49 -6.78
N LYS A 196 -22.56 9.69 -7.12
CA LYS A 196 -23.06 10.90 -7.83
C LYS A 196 -22.26 11.26 -9.10
N GLY A 197 -21.76 10.26 -9.81
CA GLY A 197 -21.05 10.48 -11.09
C GLY A 197 -19.55 10.78 -10.95
N GLN A 198 -18.95 10.64 -9.77
CA GLN A 198 -17.55 10.96 -9.53
C GLN A 198 -16.89 9.96 -8.56
N LEU A 199 -15.57 9.93 -8.56
CA LEU A 199 -14.78 9.19 -7.57
C LEU A 199 -14.92 9.88 -6.21
N SER A 200 -15.42 9.16 -5.20
CA SER A 200 -15.57 9.69 -3.83
C SER A 200 -14.51 9.18 -2.87
N PHE A 201 -14.03 7.96 -3.10
CA PHE A 201 -12.99 7.36 -2.25
C PHE A 201 -12.11 6.40 -3.05
N SER A 202 -10.83 6.38 -2.73
CA SER A 202 -9.87 5.43 -3.32
C SER A 202 -8.98 4.87 -2.21
N ARG A 203 -8.78 3.56 -2.23
CA ARG A 203 -7.89 2.85 -1.32
C ARG A 203 -7.03 1.87 -2.09
N PHE A 204 -5.74 1.91 -1.83
CA PHE A 204 -4.78 0.92 -2.27
C PHE A 204 -4.40 0.04 -1.08
N ALA A 205 -4.29 -1.27 -1.29
CA ALA A 205 -3.85 -2.23 -0.29
C ALA A 205 -2.86 -3.20 -0.95
N SER A 206 -1.65 -3.25 -0.44
CA SER A 206 -0.71 -4.32 -0.78
C SER A 206 -1.19 -5.62 -0.15
N ILE A 207 -0.99 -6.72 -0.83
CA ILE A 207 -1.31 -8.07 -0.36
C ILE A 207 -0.12 -8.98 -0.61
N SER A 208 0.11 -9.91 0.29
CA SER A 208 1.11 -10.97 0.13
C SER A 208 0.53 -12.30 0.63
N ALA A 209 1.07 -13.42 0.19
CA ALA A 209 0.67 -14.73 0.70
C ALA A 209 0.99 -14.86 2.20
N GLU A 210 2.07 -14.25 2.66
CA GLU A 210 2.47 -14.23 4.07
C GLU A 210 1.39 -13.62 5.00
N ASP A 211 0.61 -12.65 4.51
CA ASP A 211 -0.50 -12.04 5.28
C ASP A 211 -1.69 -13.01 5.46
N TYR A 212 -1.69 -14.15 4.75
CA TYR A 212 -2.77 -15.14 4.70
C TYR A 212 -2.23 -16.57 4.91
N ASP A 213 -1.29 -16.73 5.82
CA ASP A 213 -0.70 -18.03 6.20
C ASP A 213 -0.16 -18.85 5.01
N ASP A 214 0.43 -18.16 4.01
CA ASP A 214 0.91 -18.73 2.75
C ASP A 214 -0.17 -19.49 1.95
N SER A 215 -1.44 -19.13 2.13
CA SER A 215 -2.56 -19.70 1.39
C SER A 215 -2.39 -19.47 -0.11
N GLU A 216 -2.63 -20.51 -0.91
CA GLU A 216 -2.70 -20.38 -2.38
C GLU A 216 -3.87 -19.47 -2.82
N ASP A 217 -4.90 -19.35 -1.98
CA ASP A 217 -6.11 -18.56 -2.19
C ASP A 217 -5.99 -17.11 -1.66
N TYR A 218 -4.80 -16.66 -1.23
CA TYR A 218 -4.62 -15.36 -0.57
C TYR A 218 -5.21 -14.18 -1.35
N VAL A 219 -5.16 -14.20 -2.68
CA VAL A 219 -5.73 -13.13 -3.53
C VAL A 219 -7.25 -13.08 -3.35
N PHE A 220 -7.92 -14.24 -3.41
CA PHE A 220 -9.37 -14.31 -3.21
C PHE A 220 -9.77 -13.85 -1.81
N GLU A 221 -9.08 -14.31 -0.78
CA GLU A 221 -9.34 -13.97 0.62
C GLU A 221 -9.14 -12.46 0.85
N ALA A 222 -8.02 -11.92 0.37
CA ALA A 222 -7.71 -10.50 0.47
C ALA A 222 -8.75 -9.61 -0.24
N VAL A 223 -9.14 -9.99 -1.46
CA VAL A 223 -10.14 -9.23 -2.22
C VAL A 223 -11.48 -9.23 -1.49
N ASN A 224 -11.93 -10.40 -1.06
CA ASN A 224 -13.20 -10.57 -0.36
C ASN A 224 -13.22 -9.76 0.95
N GLU A 225 -12.18 -9.86 1.76
CA GLU A 225 -12.04 -9.11 3.01
C GLU A 225 -12.06 -7.59 2.78
N ASN A 226 -11.27 -7.12 1.82
CA ASN A 226 -11.20 -5.68 1.53
C ASN A 226 -12.51 -5.12 0.96
N ILE A 227 -13.21 -5.87 0.12
CA ILE A 227 -14.55 -5.49 -0.36
C ILE A 227 -15.51 -5.44 0.83
N PHE A 228 -15.53 -6.46 1.68
CA PHE A 228 -16.41 -6.49 2.85
C PHE A 228 -16.16 -5.31 3.79
N ARG A 229 -14.91 -4.98 4.09
CA ARG A 229 -14.54 -3.79 4.87
C ARG A 229 -15.06 -2.49 4.23
N MET A 230 -15.00 -2.41 2.88
CA MET A 230 -15.49 -1.23 2.16
C MET A 230 -17.02 -1.10 2.23
N LEU A 231 -17.73 -2.22 2.12
CA LEU A 231 -19.19 -2.26 2.27
C LEU A 231 -19.61 -1.82 3.68
N GLN A 232 -18.91 -2.30 4.70
CA GLN A 232 -19.15 -1.89 6.09
C GLN A 232 -18.84 -0.40 6.30
N PHE A 233 -17.73 0.08 5.76
CA PHE A 233 -17.37 1.50 5.83
C PHE A 233 -18.46 2.38 5.20
N GLN A 234 -18.94 2.02 4.02
CA GLN A 234 -20.00 2.76 3.35
C GLN A 234 -21.30 2.74 4.16
N LYS A 235 -21.67 1.59 4.70
CA LYS A 235 -22.86 1.45 5.56
C LYS A 235 -22.78 2.29 6.85
N SER A 236 -21.58 2.54 7.35
CA SER A 236 -21.38 3.33 8.58
C SER A 236 -21.51 4.85 8.37
N LYS A 237 -21.45 5.33 7.13
CA LYS A 237 -21.58 6.76 6.80
C LYS A 237 -23.06 7.19 6.89
N PRO A 238 -23.40 8.22 7.68
CA PRO A 238 -24.76 8.74 7.73
C PRO A 238 -25.22 9.26 6.36
N GLY A 239 -26.40 8.82 5.90
CA GLY A 239 -26.99 9.27 4.64
C GLY A 239 -26.34 8.74 3.36
N SER A 240 -25.42 7.76 3.47
CA SER A 240 -24.85 7.12 2.28
C SER A 240 -25.79 6.07 1.70
N GLU A 241 -25.80 5.95 0.38
CA GLU A 241 -26.47 4.87 -0.31
C GLU A 241 -25.64 3.59 -0.25
N MET A 242 -26.31 2.44 -0.24
CA MET A 242 -25.62 1.15 -0.22
C MET A 242 -24.98 0.83 -1.58
N ILE A 243 -23.80 0.22 -1.55
CA ILE A 243 -23.13 -0.26 -2.75
C ILE A 243 -23.85 -1.54 -3.22
N GLU A 244 -24.49 -1.47 -4.37
CA GLU A 244 -25.16 -2.61 -4.99
C GLU A 244 -24.40 -3.19 -6.20
N ASN A 245 -23.42 -2.46 -6.70
CA ASN A 245 -22.69 -2.85 -7.91
C ASN A 245 -21.19 -2.85 -7.67
N VAL A 246 -20.54 -3.92 -8.10
CA VAL A 246 -19.08 -4.06 -8.09
C VAL A 246 -18.59 -4.37 -9.51
N ILE A 247 -17.60 -3.61 -9.97
CA ILE A 247 -16.94 -3.83 -11.26
C ILE A 247 -15.49 -4.25 -10.99
N PHE A 248 -15.12 -5.41 -11.53
CA PHE A 248 -13.75 -5.92 -11.45
C PHE A 248 -12.94 -5.54 -12.69
N TYR A 249 -11.65 -5.24 -12.50
CA TYR A 249 -10.66 -5.05 -13.56
C TYR A 249 -9.25 -5.43 -13.06
N GLY A 250 -8.27 -5.45 -13.95
CA GLY A 250 -6.97 -6.02 -13.67
C GLY A 250 -6.97 -7.52 -13.94
N ASP A 251 -6.40 -8.31 -13.04
CA ASP A 251 -6.47 -9.75 -13.08
C ASP A 251 -7.85 -10.22 -12.60
N THR A 252 -8.58 -10.92 -13.47
CA THR A 252 -9.96 -11.33 -13.20
C THR A 252 -10.13 -12.86 -13.06
N HIS A 253 -9.06 -13.61 -12.81
CA HIS A 253 -9.12 -15.06 -12.66
C HIS A 253 -10.07 -15.49 -11.53
N GLU A 254 -10.11 -14.75 -10.42
CA GLU A 254 -10.98 -15.03 -9.27
C GLU A 254 -12.42 -14.51 -9.43
N TYR A 255 -12.77 -13.94 -10.60
CA TYR A 255 -14.07 -13.28 -10.81
C TYR A 255 -15.27 -14.17 -10.47
N VAL A 256 -15.27 -15.43 -10.90
CA VAL A 256 -16.40 -16.34 -10.69
C VAL A 256 -16.60 -16.64 -9.19
N ARG A 257 -15.53 -16.88 -8.47
CA ARG A 257 -15.57 -17.15 -7.02
C ARG A 257 -16.06 -15.92 -6.25
N LEU A 258 -15.48 -14.75 -6.55
CA LEU A 258 -15.88 -13.47 -5.95
C LEU A 258 -17.33 -13.13 -6.25
N THR A 259 -17.79 -13.35 -7.47
CA THR A 259 -19.20 -13.15 -7.86
C THR A 259 -20.13 -13.98 -7.00
N ASN A 260 -19.85 -15.28 -6.84
CA ASN A 260 -20.67 -16.18 -6.04
C ASN A 260 -20.78 -15.73 -4.56
N GLU A 261 -19.72 -15.17 -3.98
CA GLU A 261 -19.76 -14.65 -2.61
C GLU A 261 -20.54 -13.33 -2.51
N LEU A 262 -20.32 -12.43 -3.45
CA LEU A 262 -20.98 -11.12 -3.46
C LEU A 262 -22.48 -11.20 -3.79
N GLU A 263 -22.88 -12.13 -4.65
CA GLU A 263 -24.30 -12.39 -4.95
C GLU A 263 -25.09 -12.88 -3.73
N LYS A 264 -24.45 -13.64 -2.82
CA LYS A 264 -25.08 -14.03 -1.54
C LYS A 264 -25.44 -12.81 -0.66
N MET A 265 -24.73 -11.68 -0.87
CA MET A 265 -24.99 -10.41 -0.18
C MET A 265 -25.90 -9.48 -0.99
N GLY A 266 -26.45 -9.93 -2.11
CA GLY A 266 -27.31 -9.12 -2.99
C GLY A 266 -26.56 -8.12 -3.87
N ILE A 267 -25.24 -8.28 -4.02
CA ILE A 267 -24.40 -7.37 -4.82
C ILE A 267 -24.26 -7.89 -6.24
N ARG A 268 -24.51 -7.04 -7.20
CA ARG A 268 -24.33 -7.35 -8.63
C ARG A 268 -22.90 -7.10 -9.04
N THR A 269 -22.29 -8.06 -9.69
CA THR A 269 -20.92 -7.98 -10.17
C THR A 269 -20.83 -7.94 -11.69
N SER A 270 -19.78 -7.35 -12.19
CA SER A 270 -19.41 -7.44 -13.61
C SER A 270 -17.92 -7.18 -13.80
N ILE A 271 -17.35 -7.71 -14.87
CA ILE A 271 -16.04 -7.27 -15.34
C ILE A 271 -16.23 -5.93 -16.08
N ILE A 272 -15.21 -5.10 -16.07
CA ILE A 272 -15.24 -3.81 -16.75
C ILE A 272 -15.57 -3.97 -18.25
N ASN A 273 -16.55 -3.22 -18.71
CA ASN A 273 -16.93 -3.18 -20.12
C ASN A 273 -16.02 -2.23 -20.90
N VAL A 274 -15.85 -2.53 -22.18
CA VAL A 274 -15.16 -1.63 -23.11
C VAL A 274 -16.09 -0.48 -23.51
N PRO A 275 -15.74 0.77 -23.20
CA PRO A 275 -16.51 1.91 -23.68
C PRO A 275 -16.52 1.99 -25.22
N PRO A 276 -17.61 2.48 -25.83
CA PRO A 276 -17.75 2.52 -27.29
C PRO A 276 -16.75 3.45 -27.99
N GLN A 277 -16.06 4.29 -27.25
CA GLN A 277 -15.02 5.19 -27.75
C GLN A 277 -13.67 4.50 -27.97
N ILE A 278 -13.50 3.25 -27.52
CA ILE A 278 -12.24 2.50 -27.58
C ILE A 278 -12.30 1.47 -28.71
N HIS A 279 -11.30 1.48 -29.57
CA HIS A 279 -11.19 0.61 -30.73
C HIS A 279 -9.82 -0.07 -30.78
N GLY A 280 -9.71 -1.25 -31.42
CA GLY A 280 -8.46 -2.00 -31.57
C GLY A 280 -8.10 -2.82 -30.35
N TYR A 281 -9.09 -3.22 -29.57
CA TYR A 281 -8.94 -4.03 -28.35
C TYR A 281 -9.28 -5.52 -28.55
N GLU A 282 -9.67 -5.91 -29.74
CA GLU A 282 -10.28 -7.22 -30.03
C GLU A 282 -9.37 -8.41 -29.66
N ASN A 283 -8.05 -8.18 -29.68
CA ASN A 283 -7.06 -9.19 -29.30
C ASN A 283 -6.38 -8.88 -27.96
N LEU A 284 -7.06 -8.13 -27.09
CA LEU A 284 -6.52 -7.64 -25.83
C LEU A 284 -7.45 -8.00 -24.68
N GLU A 285 -6.89 -8.50 -23.59
CA GLU A 285 -7.62 -8.58 -22.32
C GLU A 285 -7.80 -7.18 -21.73
N PHE A 286 -8.89 -6.53 -22.10
CA PHE A 286 -9.18 -5.12 -21.80
C PHE A 286 -9.08 -4.80 -20.31
N SER A 287 -9.57 -5.70 -19.45
CA SER A 287 -9.56 -5.54 -17.99
C SER A 287 -8.16 -5.26 -17.45
N SER A 288 -7.18 -6.01 -17.92
CA SER A 288 -5.78 -5.89 -17.50
C SER A 288 -5.12 -4.58 -17.92
N TYR A 289 -5.54 -4.00 -19.05
CA TYR A 289 -4.96 -2.77 -19.58
C TYR A 289 -5.82 -1.52 -19.34
N ALA A 290 -6.88 -1.63 -18.55
CA ALA A 290 -7.85 -0.56 -18.36
C ALA A 290 -7.24 0.76 -17.88
N ASN A 291 -6.27 0.73 -16.94
CA ASN A 291 -5.57 1.91 -16.46
C ASN A 291 -4.70 2.55 -17.56
N ALA A 292 -3.90 1.75 -18.27
CA ALA A 292 -3.07 2.25 -19.37
C ALA A 292 -3.91 2.91 -20.47
N ILE A 293 -5.06 2.32 -20.80
CA ILE A 293 -6.00 2.89 -21.76
C ILE A 293 -6.63 4.17 -21.19
N GLY A 294 -7.04 4.14 -19.93
CA GLY A 294 -7.61 5.28 -19.22
C GLY A 294 -6.67 6.49 -19.17
N ALA A 295 -5.38 6.25 -19.02
CA ALA A 295 -4.38 7.30 -19.05
C ALA A 295 -4.34 8.05 -20.41
N MET A 296 -4.70 7.41 -21.52
CA MET A 296 -4.71 8.02 -22.84
C MET A 296 -5.85 9.01 -23.05
N PHE A 297 -6.96 8.90 -22.33
CA PHE A 297 -8.06 9.86 -22.46
C PHE A 297 -7.59 11.26 -22.09
N LYS A 298 -7.76 12.19 -23.01
CA LYS A 298 -7.61 13.60 -22.73
C LYS A 298 -8.75 14.09 -21.83
N ARG A 299 -8.59 15.31 -21.33
CA ARG A 299 -9.60 16.02 -20.56
C ARG A 299 -10.92 16.05 -21.33
N ASN A 300 -12.01 15.68 -20.66
CA ASN A 300 -13.38 15.92 -21.11
C ASN A 300 -14.14 16.77 -20.07
N LYS A 301 -15.42 17.04 -20.29
CA LYS A 301 -16.24 17.86 -19.38
C LYS A 301 -16.40 17.25 -17.99
N ASP A 302 -16.34 15.92 -17.90
CA ASP A 302 -16.64 15.15 -16.70
C ASP A 302 -15.38 14.74 -15.93
N THR A 303 -14.21 14.75 -16.58
CA THR A 303 -12.95 14.28 -15.98
C THR A 303 -11.82 15.22 -16.34
N GLU A 304 -11.18 15.79 -15.33
CA GLU A 304 -9.95 16.55 -15.50
C GLU A 304 -8.72 15.64 -15.42
N ARG A 305 -7.62 16.10 -16.00
CA ARG A 305 -6.37 15.37 -15.99
C ARG A 305 -5.56 15.74 -14.77
N ILE A 306 -5.32 14.78 -13.88
CA ILE A 306 -4.31 14.90 -12.85
C ILE A 306 -2.94 14.67 -13.47
N ASN A 307 -1.98 15.57 -13.25
CA ASN A 307 -0.61 15.43 -13.70
C ASN A 307 0.37 15.78 -12.58
N LEU A 308 1.01 14.79 -12.02
CA LEU A 308 1.98 14.95 -10.94
C LEU A 308 3.31 15.57 -11.40
N LEU A 309 3.54 15.75 -12.70
CA LEU A 309 4.69 16.49 -13.22
C LEU A 309 4.51 18.01 -13.11
N GLU A 310 3.27 18.48 -13.05
CA GLU A 310 2.91 19.91 -13.07
C GLU A 310 2.66 20.44 -11.67
N THR A 311 3.55 20.12 -10.73
CA THR A 311 3.33 20.41 -9.31
C THR A 311 3.35 21.90 -8.95
N ASP A 312 4.02 22.75 -9.74
CA ASP A 312 4.20 24.17 -9.42
C ASP A 312 4.09 25.12 -10.62
N THR A 313 3.97 24.62 -11.84
CA THR A 313 3.81 25.47 -13.01
C THR A 313 2.35 25.54 -13.41
N VAL A 314 1.63 26.44 -12.77
CA VAL A 314 0.41 26.98 -13.37
C VAL A 314 0.83 27.76 -14.59
N ASN A 315 0.92 27.10 -15.70
CA ASN A 315 1.21 27.74 -16.96
C ASN A 315 -0.06 28.48 -17.41
N ASN A 316 -0.13 29.76 -17.03
CA ASN A 316 -1.19 30.70 -17.37
C ASN A 316 -1.11 31.08 -18.84
N ASN A 317 -1.19 30.14 -19.76
CA ASN A 317 -1.35 30.47 -21.17
C ASN A 317 -2.49 29.68 -21.80
N LYS A 318 -3.71 29.86 -21.28
CA LYS A 318 -4.91 29.73 -22.12
C LYS A 318 -5.12 31.04 -22.84
N ILE A 319 -4.40 31.24 -23.93
CA ILE A 319 -4.78 32.21 -24.94
C ILE A 319 -6.10 31.72 -25.52
N LYS A 320 -7.21 32.33 -25.09
CA LYS A 320 -8.46 32.23 -25.85
C LYS A 320 -8.19 32.82 -27.22
N SER A 321 -8.23 31.99 -28.23
CA SER A 321 -8.19 32.45 -29.62
C SER A 321 -9.53 33.09 -29.95
N ASP A 322 -9.65 34.37 -29.72
CA ASP A 322 -10.65 35.20 -30.37
C ASP A 322 -10.11 35.61 -31.74
N SER A 323 -10.78 35.19 -32.78
CA SER A 323 -10.43 35.35 -34.19
C SER A 323 -10.44 36.80 -34.70
N SER A 324 -10.44 37.80 -33.81
CA SER A 324 -10.54 39.21 -34.12
C SER A 324 -9.17 39.95 -34.16
N TYR A 325 -8.06 39.25 -33.90
CA TYR A 325 -6.74 39.91 -33.77
C TYR A 325 -5.77 39.67 -34.94
N PHE A 326 -6.19 38.98 -35.99
CA PHE A 326 -5.28 38.69 -37.12
C PHE A 326 -4.83 39.94 -37.90
N ALA A 327 -5.58 41.04 -37.88
CA ALA A 327 -5.18 42.30 -38.54
C ALA A 327 -4.12 43.09 -37.74
N LEU A 328 -4.11 43.00 -36.40
CA LEU A 328 -3.13 43.69 -35.54
C LEU A 328 -1.78 42.96 -35.50
N LEU A 329 -1.79 41.64 -35.72
CA LEU A 329 -0.59 40.79 -35.74
C LEU A 329 0.37 41.12 -36.86
N GLY A 330 -0.11 41.56 -38.04
CA GLY A 330 0.73 41.90 -39.17
C GLY A 330 1.64 43.09 -38.92
N VAL A 331 1.16 44.12 -38.20
CA VAL A 331 1.95 45.33 -37.87
C VAL A 331 2.93 45.07 -36.73
N CYS A 332 2.51 44.27 -35.72
CA CYS A 332 3.39 43.87 -34.63
C CYS A 332 4.52 42.91 -35.08
N ALA A 333 4.28 42.07 -36.09
CA ALA A 333 5.27 41.13 -36.59
C ALA A 333 6.45 41.85 -37.30
N LEU A 334 6.18 42.94 -38.04
CA LEU A 334 7.25 43.74 -38.66
C LEU A 334 8.06 44.54 -37.66
N ALA A 335 7.43 45.13 -36.64
CA ALA A 335 8.13 45.82 -35.58
C ALA A 335 8.95 44.87 -34.69
N SER A 336 8.43 43.70 -34.41
CA SER A 336 9.17 42.67 -33.62
C SER A 336 10.34 42.08 -34.38
N ALA A 337 10.25 41.93 -35.70
CA ALA A 337 11.37 41.49 -36.52
C ALA A 337 12.56 42.44 -36.51
N ALA A 338 12.29 43.79 -36.58
CA ALA A 338 13.36 44.80 -36.51
C ALA A 338 14.02 44.85 -35.12
N ILE A 339 13.24 44.70 -34.04
CA ILE A 339 13.74 44.62 -32.64
C ILE A 339 14.52 43.31 -32.45
N CYS A 340 14.03 42.17 -32.97
CA CYS A 340 14.73 40.89 -32.89
C CYS A 340 16.09 40.92 -33.62
N PHE A 341 16.18 41.58 -34.77
CA PHE A 341 17.44 41.72 -35.49
C PHE A 341 18.44 42.62 -34.74
N GLY A 342 17.97 43.71 -34.12
CA GLY A 342 18.79 44.57 -33.27
C GLY A 342 19.28 43.85 -32.00
N VAL A 343 18.39 43.12 -31.34
CA VAL A 343 18.74 42.33 -30.16
C VAL A 343 19.64 41.15 -30.53
N TRP A 344 19.37 40.49 -31.64
CA TRP A 344 20.24 39.40 -32.16
C TRP A 344 21.67 39.90 -32.46
N GLY A 345 21.82 41.06 -33.11
CA GLY A 345 23.11 41.67 -33.34
C GLY A 345 23.86 42.04 -32.05
N PHE A 346 23.17 42.62 -31.08
CA PHE A 346 23.71 42.93 -29.76
C PHE A 346 24.12 41.67 -28.98
N LEU A 347 23.23 40.68 -28.95
CA LEU A 347 23.48 39.38 -28.27
C LEU A 347 24.63 38.59 -28.92
N THR A 348 24.79 38.69 -30.24
CA THR A 348 25.92 38.00 -30.93
C THR A 348 27.27 38.63 -30.56
N LEU A 349 27.31 39.95 -30.33
CA LEU A 349 28.51 40.63 -29.83
C LEU A 349 28.83 40.29 -28.37
N GLN A 350 27.80 40.24 -27.50
CA GLN A 350 27.97 39.81 -26.12
C GLN A 350 28.32 38.30 -26.01
N ASN A 351 27.71 37.48 -26.86
CA ASN A 351 27.94 36.02 -26.84
C ASN A 351 29.38 35.66 -27.16
N LYS A 352 30.07 36.45 -28.00
CA LYS A 352 31.52 36.26 -28.26
C LYS A 352 32.38 36.52 -27.01
N SER A 353 32.00 37.47 -26.16
CA SER A 353 32.70 37.72 -24.88
C SER A 353 32.43 36.59 -23.90
N VAL A 354 31.14 36.24 -23.74
CA VAL A 354 30.70 35.17 -22.83
C VAL A 354 31.25 33.82 -23.26
N GLN A 355 31.37 33.57 -24.58
CA GLN A 355 31.96 32.32 -25.09
C GLN A 355 33.45 32.19 -24.71
N LYS A 356 34.21 33.30 -24.74
CA LYS A 356 35.58 33.29 -24.24
C LYS A 356 35.71 33.00 -22.77
N ASP A 357 34.78 33.53 -21.98
CA ASP A 357 34.74 33.26 -20.54
C ASP A 357 34.33 31.81 -20.26
N ILE A 358 33.34 31.27 -21.01
CA ILE A 358 32.93 29.86 -20.95
C ILE A 358 34.10 28.95 -21.32
N ASP A 359 34.83 29.26 -22.39
CA ASP A 359 35.97 28.45 -22.80
C ASP A 359 37.09 28.46 -21.75
N THR A 360 37.29 29.62 -21.09
CA THR A 360 38.25 29.75 -19.99
C THR A 360 37.79 28.97 -18.73
N TYR A 361 36.52 29.02 -18.39
CA TYR A 361 35.97 28.24 -17.26
C TYR A 361 35.94 26.74 -17.59
N ASN A 362 35.57 26.37 -18.80
CA ASN A 362 35.62 24.97 -19.22
C ASN A 362 37.04 24.41 -19.19
N ALA A 363 38.04 25.20 -19.63
CA ALA A 363 39.45 24.80 -19.52
C ALA A 363 39.87 24.57 -18.04
N LYS A 364 39.37 25.39 -17.09
CA LYS A 364 39.60 25.19 -15.67
C LYS A 364 38.84 23.98 -15.11
N LEU A 365 37.60 23.78 -15.53
CA LEU A 365 36.77 22.64 -15.09
C LEU A 365 37.26 21.30 -15.64
N THR A 366 37.83 21.32 -16.86
CA THR A 366 38.33 20.10 -17.50
C THR A 366 39.80 19.82 -17.20
N CYS A 367 40.49 20.71 -16.45
CA CYS A 367 41.87 20.46 -16.06
C CYS A 367 41.95 19.21 -15.14
N GLN A 368 43.06 18.47 -15.26
CA GLN A 368 43.27 17.22 -14.54
C GLN A 368 43.10 17.38 -13.03
N LEU A 369 43.57 18.47 -12.46
CA LEU A 369 43.46 18.77 -11.03
C LEU A 369 42.01 18.85 -10.55
N THR A 370 41.11 19.51 -11.31
CA THR A 370 39.69 19.61 -10.96
C THR A 370 39.00 18.24 -11.03
N LYS A 371 39.31 17.45 -12.05
CA LYS A 371 38.77 16.08 -12.15
C LYS A 371 39.25 15.18 -11.04
N ASP A 372 40.50 15.30 -10.63
CA ASP A 372 41.05 14.51 -9.52
C ASP A 372 40.43 14.92 -8.20
N LEU A 373 40.17 16.22 -8.00
CA LEU A 373 39.48 16.74 -6.79
C LEU A 373 38.01 16.28 -6.75
N ASP A 374 37.31 16.30 -7.88
CA ASP A 374 35.93 15.83 -7.96
C ASP A 374 35.84 14.32 -7.69
N ALA A 375 36.77 13.55 -8.25
CA ALA A 375 36.87 12.11 -8.00
C ALA A 375 37.17 11.80 -6.51
N GLN A 376 38.08 12.56 -5.90
CA GLN A 376 38.35 12.44 -4.46
C GLN A 376 37.15 12.81 -3.61
N ASN A 377 36.44 13.88 -3.95
CA ASN A 377 35.25 14.32 -3.22
C ASN A 377 34.12 13.29 -3.33
N ALA A 378 33.88 12.76 -4.51
CA ALA A 378 32.90 11.68 -4.72
C ALA A 378 33.26 10.42 -3.91
N MET A 379 34.54 10.05 -3.86
CA MET A 379 35.02 8.92 -3.08
C MET A 379 34.85 9.16 -1.56
N LEU A 380 35.13 10.37 -1.09
CA LEU A 380 34.97 10.73 0.32
C LEU A 380 33.49 10.72 0.72
N THR A 381 32.62 11.27 -0.14
CA THR A 381 31.15 11.28 0.10
C THR A 381 30.60 9.85 0.16
N THR A 382 31.04 8.98 -0.75
CA THR A 382 30.63 7.56 -0.75
C THR A 382 31.10 6.86 0.54
N ARG A 383 32.33 7.11 0.99
CA ARG A 383 32.84 6.56 2.25
C ARG A 383 32.08 7.08 3.46
N GLN A 384 31.79 8.38 3.48
CA GLN A 384 31.01 8.99 4.57
C GLN A 384 29.63 8.35 4.65
N THR A 385 28.92 8.23 3.52
CA THR A 385 27.59 7.60 3.49
C THR A 385 27.65 6.15 3.97
N ALA A 386 28.64 5.38 3.50
CA ALA A 386 28.81 3.98 3.91
C ALA A 386 29.06 3.85 5.43
N VAL A 387 29.91 4.72 6.01
CA VAL A 387 30.18 4.72 7.45
C VAL A 387 28.93 5.10 8.25
N THR A 388 28.20 6.13 7.80
CA THR A 388 26.95 6.57 8.47
C THR A 388 25.92 5.44 8.45
N THR A 389 25.70 4.82 7.28
CA THR A 389 24.75 3.69 7.16
C THR A 389 25.14 2.51 8.05
N TYR A 390 26.45 2.22 8.12
CA TYR A 390 26.95 1.14 9.00
C TYR A 390 26.72 1.47 10.49
N VAL A 391 27.03 2.69 10.91
CA VAL A 391 26.84 3.13 12.30
C VAL A 391 25.36 3.10 12.67
N ASP A 392 24.48 3.60 11.79
CA ASP A 392 23.03 3.58 12.02
C ASP A 392 22.52 2.14 12.11
N GLY A 393 22.95 1.26 11.21
CA GLY A 393 22.58 -0.15 11.27
C GLY A 393 23.04 -0.86 12.55
N VAL A 394 24.26 -0.58 13.04
CA VAL A 394 24.75 -1.11 14.31
C VAL A 394 23.94 -0.57 15.48
N LYS A 395 23.61 0.73 15.46
CA LYS A 395 22.79 1.37 16.49
C LYS A 395 21.39 0.78 16.54
N ASP A 396 20.76 0.56 15.39
CA ASP A 396 19.43 -0.03 15.30
C ASP A 396 19.44 -1.49 15.76
N ALA A 397 20.44 -2.26 15.36
CA ALA A 397 20.61 -3.64 15.83
C ALA A 397 20.81 -3.70 17.35
N TYR A 398 21.62 -2.78 17.90
CA TYR A 398 21.85 -2.68 19.33
C TYR A 398 20.59 -2.28 20.10
N ASN A 399 19.85 -1.29 19.60
CA ASN A 399 18.57 -0.88 20.18
C ASN A 399 17.52 -2.00 20.13
N SER A 400 17.46 -2.72 19.01
CA SER A 400 16.59 -3.88 18.86
C SER A 400 16.95 -4.98 19.87
N PHE A 401 18.24 -5.25 20.05
CA PHE A 401 18.70 -6.21 21.06
C PHE A 401 18.36 -5.79 22.49
N LEU A 402 18.51 -4.49 22.82
CA LEU A 402 18.17 -3.96 24.14
C LEU A 402 16.65 -3.93 24.41
N SER A 403 15.84 -3.84 23.36
CA SER A 403 14.38 -3.81 23.49
C SER A 403 13.77 -5.19 23.78
N ILE A 404 14.54 -6.28 23.56
CA ILE A 404 14.08 -7.64 23.87
C ILE A 404 14.08 -7.83 25.39
N PRO A 405 12.94 -8.12 26.04
CA PRO A 405 12.89 -8.40 27.45
C PRO A 405 13.78 -9.59 27.80
N LYS A 406 14.56 -9.48 28.87
CA LYS A 406 15.35 -10.60 29.36
C LYS A 406 14.48 -11.49 30.24
N PRO A 407 14.54 -12.83 30.09
CA PRO A 407 13.79 -13.72 30.95
C PRO A 407 14.37 -13.67 32.37
N LEU A 408 13.56 -13.27 33.32
CA LEU A 408 13.89 -13.30 34.74
C LEU A 408 13.12 -14.41 35.42
N SER A 409 13.74 -15.07 36.40
CA SER A 409 13.07 -16.12 37.18
C SER A 409 11.81 -15.62 37.91
N GLU A 410 11.80 -14.34 38.30
CA GLU A 410 10.60 -13.70 38.88
C GLU A 410 9.45 -13.61 37.91
N GLN A 411 9.71 -13.31 36.63
CA GLN A 411 8.68 -13.24 35.58
C GLN A 411 8.09 -14.62 35.35
N TYR A 412 8.94 -15.66 35.23
CA TYR A 412 8.46 -17.03 35.10
C TYR A 412 7.61 -17.43 36.32
N LYS A 413 8.06 -17.11 37.53
CA LYS A 413 7.31 -17.38 38.75
C LYS A 413 5.96 -16.67 38.76
N THR A 414 5.90 -15.41 38.34
CA THR A 414 4.67 -14.64 38.25
C THR A 414 3.69 -15.28 37.24
N LEU A 415 4.20 -15.78 36.12
CA LEU A 415 3.38 -16.49 35.13
C LEU A 415 2.85 -17.81 35.70
N ASP A 416 3.70 -18.62 36.34
CA ASP A 416 3.31 -19.88 36.97
C ASP A 416 2.29 -19.68 38.10
N ASP A 417 2.52 -18.69 38.99
CA ASP A 417 1.59 -18.34 40.07
C ASP A 417 0.22 -17.87 39.49
N THR A 418 0.23 -17.15 38.38
CA THR A 418 -1.00 -16.71 37.72
C THR A 418 -1.74 -17.89 37.10
N ILE A 419 -1.05 -18.77 36.38
CA ILE A 419 -1.62 -20.00 35.80
C ILE A 419 -2.23 -20.82 36.92
N ARG A 420 -1.52 -21.01 38.02
CA ARG A 420 -1.98 -21.74 39.19
C ARG A 420 -3.25 -21.12 39.81
N SER A 421 -3.29 -19.79 39.95
CA SER A 421 -4.46 -19.09 40.49
C SER A 421 -5.70 -19.31 39.63
N VAL A 422 -5.56 -19.34 38.31
CA VAL A 422 -6.68 -19.59 37.39
C VAL A 422 -7.16 -21.04 37.50
N VAL A 423 -6.26 -22.01 37.67
CA VAL A 423 -6.62 -23.43 37.88
C VAL A 423 -7.34 -23.59 39.21
N MET A 424 -6.86 -22.97 40.29
CA MET A 424 -7.49 -23.01 41.62
C MET A 424 -8.88 -22.39 41.58
N GLU A 425 -9.06 -21.24 40.93
CA GLU A 425 -10.34 -20.57 40.74
C GLU A 425 -11.33 -21.44 39.97
N ALA A 426 -10.87 -22.06 38.88
CA ALA A 426 -11.68 -22.92 38.03
C ALA A 426 -12.16 -24.19 38.77
N GLN A 427 -11.33 -24.75 39.64
CA GLN A 427 -11.62 -25.98 40.41
C GLN A 427 -12.24 -25.71 41.78
N GLN A 428 -12.47 -24.43 42.14
CA GLN A 428 -12.99 -24.04 43.45
C GLN A 428 -12.22 -24.66 44.63
N THR A 429 -10.88 -24.76 44.49
CA THR A 429 -10.01 -25.32 45.52
C THR A 429 -9.06 -24.26 46.07
N ASP A 430 -8.84 -24.28 47.37
CA ASP A 430 -7.87 -23.44 48.07
C ASP A 430 -6.54 -24.19 48.32
N ASP A 431 -6.47 -25.47 47.89
CA ASP A 431 -5.28 -26.31 48.09
C ASP A 431 -4.33 -26.23 46.89
N GLU A 432 -3.19 -25.53 47.06
CA GLU A 432 -2.16 -25.37 46.05
C GLU A 432 -1.53 -26.71 45.57
N GLU A 433 -1.42 -27.66 46.48
CA GLU A 433 -0.84 -28.99 46.15
C GLU A 433 -1.80 -29.80 45.27
N ALA A 434 -3.11 -29.68 45.52
CA ALA A 434 -4.12 -30.29 44.67
C ALA A 434 -4.13 -29.65 43.28
N ALA A 435 -4.06 -28.33 43.19
CA ALA A 435 -4.00 -27.61 41.90
C ALA A 435 -2.77 -28.00 41.05
N LYS A 436 -1.61 -28.15 41.68
CA LYS A 436 -0.38 -28.59 40.97
C LYS A 436 -0.45 -29.98 40.39
N LYS A 437 -1.34 -30.84 40.91
CA LYS A 437 -1.51 -32.19 40.36
C LYS A 437 -2.44 -32.25 39.13
N MET A 438 -3.19 -31.17 38.90
CA MET A 438 -4.18 -31.09 37.84
C MET A 438 -3.62 -30.59 36.51
N TYR A 439 -2.49 -29.94 36.51
CA TYR A 439 -1.81 -29.49 35.33
C TYR A 439 -0.31 -29.65 35.43
N SER A 440 0.34 -29.75 34.29
CA SER A 440 1.81 -29.70 34.19
C SER A 440 2.21 -28.73 33.09
N ILE A 441 3.35 -28.05 33.30
CA ILE A 441 4.01 -27.29 32.25
C ILE A 441 5.02 -28.24 31.61
N GLU A 442 4.68 -28.75 30.43
CA GLU A 442 5.55 -29.69 29.72
C GLU A 442 6.73 -28.97 29.09
N LYS A 443 6.50 -27.77 28.59
CA LYS A 443 7.49 -26.99 27.89
C LYS A 443 7.35 -25.51 28.23
N CYS A 444 8.48 -24.86 28.44
CA CYS A 444 8.53 -23.41 28.62
C CYS A 444 9.82 -22.91 27.95
N ASP A 445 9.69 -22.55 26.68
CA ASP A 445 10.80 -21.99 25.91
C ASP A 445 10.72 -20.47 25.89
N TYR A 446 11.87 -19.83 25.92
CA TYR A 446 11.96 -18.39 25.76
C TYR A 446 12.70 -18.03 24.47
N SER A 447 12.08 -17.24 23.63
CA SER A 447 12.72 -16.67 22.44
C SER A 447 12.18 -15.27 22.13
N ASN A 448 13.06 -14.36 21.80
CA ASN A 448 12.71 -12.99 21.33
C ASN A 448 11.63 -12.26 22.14
N GLY A 449 11.70 -12.35 23.46
CA GLY A 449 10.74 -11.68 24.35
C GLY A 449 9.43 -12.43 24.55
N THR A 450 9.32 -13.66 24.10
CA THR A 450 8.11 -14.49 24.21
C THR A 450 8.41 -15.78 24.97
N PHE A 451 7.59 -16.11 25.94
CA PHE A 451 7.54 -17.43 26.57
C PHE A 451 6.50 -18.29 25.82
N ALA A 452 6.95 -19.35 25.20
CA ALA A 452 6.08 -20.39 24.65
C ALA A 452 5.87 -21.44 25.76
N ILE A 453 4.67 -21.47 26.30
CA ILE A 453 4.29 -22.32 27.43
C ILE A 453 3.32 -23.38 26.91
N GLU A 454 3.65 -24.62 27.13
CA GLU A 454 2.79 -25.76 26.79
C GLU A 454 2.25 -26.36 28.10
N LEU A 455 0.93 -26.19 28.30
CA LEU A 455 0.20 -26.69 29.46
C LEU A 455 -0.52 -27.97 29.13
N LEU A 456 -0.38 -28.97 30.00
CA LEU A 456 -1.06 -30.24 29.90
C LEU A 456 -2.05 -30.37 31.07
N TYR A 457 -3.33 -30.64 30.78
CA TYR A 457 -4.38 -30.89 31.76
C TYR A 457 -4.93 -32.29 31.61
N ASP A 458 -5.19 -32.94 32.72
CA ASP A 458 -5.95 -34.18 32.72
C ASP A 458 -7.45 -33.88 32.49
N ARG A 459 -8.06 -34.57 31.54
CA ARG A 459 -9.48 -34.44 31.22
C ARG A 459 -10.31 -35.44 32.00
N ASP A 460 -11.11 -34.95 32.92
CA ASP A 460 -12.17 -35.73 33.54
C ASP A 460 -13.37 -35.85 32.56
N LYS A 461 -14.06 -37.00 32.56
CA LYS A 461 -15.23 -37.26 31.72
C LYS A 461 -16.39 -36.30 31.99
N ASP A 462 -16.51 -35.87 33.21
CA ASP A 462 -17.62 -35.00 33.67
C ASP A 462 -17.33 -33.51 33.49
N VAL A 463 -16.09 -33.11 33.26
CA VAL A 463 -15.68 -31.72 33.05
C VAL A 463 -14.93 -31.60 31.71
N PRO A 464 -15.64 -31.26 30.61
CA PRO A 464 -15.04 -31.23 29.26
C PRO A 464 -13.87 -30.28 29.12
N MET A 465 -13.83 -29.19 29.88
CA MET A 465 -12.77 -28.21 29.87
C MET A 465 -12.56 -27.66 31.29
N PRO A 466 -11.52 -28.14 31.99
CA PRO A 466 -11.31 -27.79 33.42
C PRO A 466 -10.93 -26.32 33.62
N VAL A 467 -10.35 -25.65 32.61
CA VAL A 467 -9.97 -24.25 32.69
C VAL A 467 -10.35 -23.54 31.38
N SER A 468 -11.06 -22.41 31.47
CA SER A 468 -11.38 -21.60 30.29
C SER A 468 -10.14 -20.91 29.75
N PRO A 469 -9.77 -21.12 28.46
CA PRO A 469 -8.67 -20.41 27.83
C PRO A 469 -8.83 -18.90 27.87
N GLU A 470 -10.05 -18.39 27.76
CA GLU A 470 -10.35 -16.96 27.80
C GLU A 470 -9.97 -16.36 29.16
N LYS A 471 -10.35 -16.99 30.26
CA LYS A 471 -9.99 -16.53 31.61
C LYS A 471 -8.47 -16.59 31.83
N MET A 472 -7.81 -17.63 31.32
CA MET A 472 -6.34 -17.75 31.40
C MET A 472 -5.67 -16.59 30.69
N ILE A 473 -6.07 -16.31 29.45
CA ILE A 473 -5.52 -15.23 28.64
C ILE A 473 -5.81 -13.86 29.29
N GLU A 474 -7.01 -13.64 29.78
CA GLU A 474 -7.39 -12.39 30.45
C GLU A 474 -6.53 -12.12 31.67
N LYS A 475 -6.34 -13.10 32.54
CA LYS A 475 -5.50 -12.98 33.74
C LYS A 475 -4.03 -12.76 33.40
N LEU A 476 -3.51 -13.46 32.39
CA LEU A 476 -2.13 -13.26 31.94
C LEU A 476 -1.94 -11.88 31.30
N ARG A 477 -2.88 -11.39 30.51
CA ARG A 477 -2.85 -10.03 29.93
C ARG A 477 -2.98 -8.92 30.97
N ALA A 478 -3.57 -9.19 32.11
CA ALA A 478 -3.69 -8.22 33.21
C ALA A 478 -2.35 -7.99 33.94
N LEU A 479 -1.33 -8.78 33.69
CA LEU A 479 -0.01 -8.60 34.29
C LEU A 479 0.75 -7.46 33.59
N ASP A 480 1.32 -6.54 34.36
CA ASP A 480 2.13 -5.42 33.84
C ASP A 480 3.35 -5.86 33.04
N ILE A 481 3.85 -7.09 33.28
CA ILE A 481 4.99 -7.69 32.57
C ILE A 481 4.61 -8.28 31.22
N VAL A 482 3.31 -8.38 30.89
CA VAL A 482 2.82 -9.02 29.66
C VAL A 482 2.31 -7.97 28.69
N GLN A 483 2.78 -8.04 27.46
CA GLN A 483 2.32 -7.18 26.35
C GLN A 483 1.12 -7.77 25.65
N ASP A 484 1.16 -9.07 25.33
CA ASP A 484 0.09 -9.80 24.66
C ASP A 484 0.24 -11.30 24.90
N VAL A 485 -0.85 -12.04 24.70
CA VAL A 485 -0.90 -13.50 24.79
C VAL A 485 -1.65 -14.03 23.56
N PRO A 486 -0.97 -14.18 22.41
CA PRO A 486 -1.51 -14.90 21.27
C PRO A 486 -1.83 -16.34 21.65
N TYR A 487 -3.00 -16.82 21.25
CA TYR A 487 -3.48 -18.14 21.56
C TYR A 487 -3.80 -18.92 20.29
N SER A 488 -3.15 -20.05 20.10
CA SER A 488 -3.25 -20.86 18.89
C SER A 488 -4.31 -21.98 18.97
N GLY A 489 -4.90 -22.19 20.15
CA GLY A 489 -5.87 -23.24 20.37
C GLY A 489 -5.42 -24.29 21.38
N TYR A 490 -6.15 -25.40 21.45
CA TYR A 490 -5.78 -26.57 22.25
C TYR A 490 -6.01 -27.83 21.45
N THR A 491 -5.28 -28.88 21.80
CA THR A 491 -5.45 -30.23 21.22
C THR A 491 -5.88 -31.20 22.31
N ILE A 492 -6.66 -32.21 21.94
CA ILE A 492 -7.02 -33.31 22.83
C ILE A 492 -6.23 -34.53 22.37
N SER A 493 -5.38 -35.06 23.23
CA SER A 493 -4.64 -36.30 23.00
C SER A 493 -5.16 -37.39 23.90
N GLU A 494 -4.97 -38.63 23.48
CA GLU A 494 -5.32 -39.80 24.24
C GLU A 494 -4.02 -40.55 24.51
N GLU A 495 -3.61 -40.66 25.76
CA GLU A 495 -2.41 -41.35 26.19
C GLU A 495 -2.79 -42.68 26.81
N ALA A 496 -2.13 -43.77 26.40
CA ALA A 496 -2.36 -45.07 26.97
C ALA A 496 -1.84 -45.16 28.41
N ILE A 497 -2.66 -45.59 29.34
CA ILE A 497 -2.25 -45.82 30.72
C ILE A 497 -1.36 -47.08 30.75
N PRO A 498 -0.12 -47.01 31.28
CA PRO A 498 0.74 -48.19 31.43
C PRO A 498 0.01 -49.33 32.17
N GLU A 499 0.23 -50.57 31.76
CA GLU A 499 -0.45 -51.74 32.34
C GLU A 499 -0.25 -51.86 33.88
N GLU A 500 0.84 -51.31 34.40
CA GLU A 500 1.16 -51.29 35.84
C GLU A 500 0.29 -50.29 36.65
N GLU A 501 -0.31 -49.29 36.00
CA GLU A 501 -1.16 -48.26 36.60
C GLU A 501 -2.66 -48.46 36.29
N GLN A 502 -3.02 -49.43 35.46
CA GLN A 502 -4.42 -49.75 35.18
C GLN A 502 -5.07 -50.41 36.41
N GLY A 503 -6.15 -49.77 36.86
CA GLY A 503 -6.90 -50.28 38.00
C GLY A 503 -7.50 -51.65 37.72
N GLN A 504 -7.85 -52.39 38.78
CA GLN A 504 -8.58 -53.65 38.61
C GLN A 504 -10.05 -53.39 38.19
N PRO A 505 -10.68 -54.31 37.40
CA PRO A 505 -12.10 -54.17 37.05
C PRO A 505 -12.97 -53.94 38.27
N GLN A 506 -13.77 -52.89 38.26
CA GLN A 506 -14.66 -52.56 39.37
C GLN A 506 -16.08 -53.00 39.09
N GLN A 507 -16.75 -53.53 40.14
CA GLN A 507 -18.18 -53.80 40.08
C GLN A 507 -18.95 -52.46 40.26
N VAL A 508 -19.69 -52.05 39.23
CA VAL A 508 -20.54 -50.88 39.25
C VAL A 508 -21.98 -51.29 39.01
N THR A 509 -22.90 -50.72 39.72
CA THR A 509 -24.34 -50.96 39.54
C THR A 509 -24.85 -49.93 38.54
N ASP A 510 -25.46 -50.38 37.42
CA ASP A 510 -26.07 -49.50 36.43
C ASP A 510 -27.37 -48.87 36.94
N ASP A 511 -27.92 -47.89 36.22
CA ASP A 511 -29.14 -47.16 36.58
C ASP A 511 -30.37 -48.07 36.65
N ASP A 512 -30.31 -49.28 36.11
CA ASP A 512 -31.36 -50.29 36.17
C ASP A 512 -31.18 -51.32 37.32
N GLY A 513 -30.15 -51.11 38.17
CA GLY A 513 -29.88 -51.93 39.34
C GLY A 513 -29.11 -53.25 39.08
N ASN A 514 -28.55 -53.44 37.86
CA ASN A 514 -27.75 -54.62 37.52
C ASN A 514 -26.27 -54.34 37.83
N THR A 515 -25.58 -55.34 38.38
CA THR A 515 -24.15 -55.30 38.65
C THR A 515 -23.40 -55.66 37.39
N ILE A 516 -22.66 -54.71 36.81
CA ILE A 516 -21.77 -54.89 35.65
C ILE A 516 -20.32 -54.72 36.07
N MET A 517 -19.43 -55.50 35.46
CA MET A 517 -17.99 -55.29 35.60
C MET A 517 -17.56 -54.22 34.60
N LYS A 518 -17.05 -53.11 35.10
CA LYS A 518 -16.48 -52.07 34.29
C LYS A 518 -14.98 -52.35 34.17
N ASP A 519 -14.54 -52.53 32.94
CA ASP A 519 -13.10 -52.72 32.64
C ASP A 519 -12.34 -51.44 33.03
N PRO A 520 -11.10 -51.59 33.48
CA PRO A 520 -10.27 -50.45 33.83
C PRO A 520 -10.05 -49.53 32.61
N GLU A 521 -9.92 -48.25 32.87
CA GLU A 521 -9.61 -47.31 31.82
C GLU A 521 -8.19 -47.57 31.28
N THR A 522 -8.09 -47.81 29.98
CA THR A 522 -6.82 -48.13 29.29
C THR A 522 -6.17 -46.89 28.68
N SER A 523 -6.88 -45.81 28.63
CA SER A 523 -6.36 -44.53 28.11
C SER A 523 -6.88 -43.34 28.94
N LYS A 524 -6.06 -42.31 29.03
CA LYS A 524 -6.35 -41.07 29.69
C LYS A 524 -6.40 -39.95 28.64
N LYS A 525 -7.45 -39.16 28.65
CA LYS A 525 -7.57 -38.02 27.75
C LYS A 525 -6.94 -36.80 28.40
N GLN A 526 -6.06 -36.14 27.67
CA GLN A 526 -5.37 -34.96 28.10
C GLN A 526 -5.63 -33.80 27.15
N ILE A 527 -5.72 -32.60 27.69
CA ILE A 527 -5.84 -31.37 26.92
C ILE A 527 -4.49 -30.68 26.95
N ARG A 528 -3.94 -30.45 25.77
CA ARG A 528 -2.70 -29.71 25.57
C ARG A 528 -3.02 -28.31 25.07
N MET A 529 -2.61 -27.29 25.81
CA MET A 529 -2.84 -25.89 25.50
C MET A 529 -1.52 -25.17 25.29
N GLU A 530 -1.36 -24.50 24.14
CA GLU A 530 -0.19 -23.70 23.83
C GLU A 530 -0.48 -22.22 24.05
N LEU A 531 0.33 -21.59 24.89
CA LEU A 531 0.24 -20.16 25.22
C LEU A 531 1.56 -19.47 24.84
N ASN A 532 1.47 -18.46 24.02
CA ASN A 532 2.62 -17.62 23.67
C ASN A 532 2.52 -16.29 24.43
N VAL A 533 3.21 -16.18 25.55
CA VAL A 533 3.17 -14.99 26.41
C VAL A 533 4.28 -14.03 26.00
N LYS A 534 3.89 -12.95 25.33
CA LYS A 534 4.81 -11.89 24.91
C LYS A 534 5.03 -10.91 26.05
N LEU A 535 6.28 -10.76 26.48
CA LEU A 535 6.64 -9.82 27.55
C LEU A 535 6.60 -8.37 27.07
N ALA A 536 6.22 -7.46 27.95
CA ALA A 536 6.35 -6.04 27.72
C ALA A 536 7.83 -5.66 27.55
N GLY A 537 8.15 -4.93 26.49
CA GLY A 537 9.51 -4.47 26.21
C GLY A 537 10.04 -3.60 27.35
N GLY A 538 11.31 -3.78 27.71
CA GLY A 538 11.98 -2.89 28.65
C GLY A 538 11.99 -1.46 28.14
N LYS A 539 11.71 -0.46 28.99
CA LYS A 539 11.90 0.95 28.64
C LYS A 539 13.36 1.15 28.26
N ILE A 540 13.64 1.56 27.02
CA ILE A 540 14.98 1.95 26.60
C ILE A 540 15.28 3.25 27.33
N ASP A 541 16.30 3.22 28.18
CA ASP A 541 16.86 4.45 28.77
C ASP A 541 17.67 5.17 27.69
N THR A 542 17.00 6.07 26.97
CA THR A 542 17.62 6.87 25.91
C THR A 542 18.65 7.87 26.43
N ALA A 543 18.67 8.16 27.74
CA ALA A 543 19.66 9.05 28.36
C ALA A 543 21.07 8.44 28.40
N ALA A 544 21.18 7.12 28.45
CA ALA A 544 22.48 6.43 28.42
C ALA A 544 23.11 6.36 27.01
N LEU A 545 22.34 6.70 25.95
CA LEU A 545 22.76 6.63 24.54
C LEU A 545 23.20 7.98 23.98
N SER A 546 22.76 9.10 24.55
CA SER A 546 23.29 10.42 24.25
C SER A 546 24.60 10.59 25.04
N GLY A 547 25.70 10.19 24.44
CA GLY A 547 27.03 10.42 24.99
C GLY A 547 27.44 11.91 25.04
N GLU A 548 26.59 12.76 25.58
CA GLU A 548 26.97 14.09 26.04
C GLU A 548 27.70 13.93 27.36
N LYS A 549 28.97 13.61 27.26
CA LYS A 549 29.92 14.03 28.28
C LYS A 549 30.03 15.55 28.15
N GLU A 550 29.40 16.27 29.07
CA GLU A 550 29.79 17.64 29.35
C GLU A 550 31.30 17.63 29.55
N ALA A 551 32.00 18.29 28.62
CA ALA A 551 33.40 18.63 28.81
C ALA A 551 33.44 19.83 29.75
N GLU A 552 33.94 19.65 30.94
CA GLU A 552 34.53 20.73 31.73
C GLU A 552 35.79 21.29 31.04
#